data_e551a1d40c7276a5836a85f4beafa1e6
#
_entry.id   e551a1d40c7276a5836a85f4beafa1e6
#
_cell.length_a   1.000
_cell.length_b   1.000
_cell.length_c   1.000
_cell.angle_alpha   90.00
_cell.angle_beta   90.00
_cell.angle_gamma   90.00
#
_symmetry.space_group_name_H-M   'P 1'
#
loop_
_entity.id
_entity.type
_entity.pdbx_description
1 polymer ?
#
loop_
_entity_poly.entity_id
_entity_poly.type
_entity_poly.pdbx_seq_one_letter_code
_entity_poly.pdbx_strand_id
1 'polypeptide(L)'
;EVYELFGGDLKRYPGNFTHYEKVREVELKTLIAAYEQQQQEIHHLEDFIRRFGYKATKAAQAQERQKQLDKIVRIELPESLKKIHFKFPPAPHCGKLVLRLNGITKSYDGIKNVINNLDLTLENGERLVVVGRNGAGKSTLLRILSGEDKNFVGEIIPGSGVQIGYFSQDNAETIKGSTSILDYIESKAPTELIPKVRDMLGAFLFRGDDVFKTLDVLSGGEKSRIALLQLLLSPVNLLVLDEPTNHLDMHSKDVLMNALKDFGGTVIFVSHDRGFIEGLSTKVLELTPGKFREFPGDYKYYQECL
;
A
#
# COMPACT_ATOMS: atom_id res chain seq x y z
N GLU A 1 -22.93 -17.09 -5.57
CA GLU A 1 -21.96 -17.56 -6.56
C GLU A 1 -21.02 -16.41 -6.91
N VAL A 2 -19.74 -16.72 -7.09
CA VAL A 2 -18.70 -15.78 -7.54
C VAL A 2 -18.15 -16.26 -8.86
N TYR A 3 -17.98 -15.35 -9.80
CA TYR A 3 -17.32 -15.61 -11.08
C TYR A 3 -16.02 -14.80 -11.13
N GLU A 4 -14.90 -15.49 -11.32
CA GLU A 4 -13.59 -14.88 -11.51
C GLU A 4 -13.26 -14.87 -13.01
N LEU A 5 -12.99 -13.69 -13.56
CA LEU A 5 -12.47 -13.51 -14.91
C LEU A 5 -10.97 -13.26 -14.81
N PHE A 6 -10.17 -14.21 -15.30
CA PHE A 6 -8.72 -14.10 -15.25
C PHE A 6 -8.09 -14.66 -16.54
N GLY A 7 -7.16 -13.91 -17.15
CA GLY A 7 -6.45 -14.34 -18.36
C GLY A 7 -7.34 -14.66 -19.56
N GLY A 8 -8.59 -14.18 -19.60
CA GLY A 8 -9.59 -14.50 -20.62
C GLY A 8 -10.47 -15.70 -20.25
N ASP A 9 -10.17 -16.41 -19.18
CA ASP A 9 -10.96 -17.54 -18.68
C ASP A 9 -11.92 -17.10 -17.57
N LEU A 10 -13.15 -17.63 -17.61
CA LEU A 10 -14.17 -17.41 -16.62
C LEU A 10 -14.34 -18.65 -15.73
N LYS A 11 -13.93 -18.53 -14.45
CA LYS A 11 -14.06 -19.62 -13.48
C LYS A 11 -15.17 -19.33 -12.48
N ARG A 12 -16.05 -20.32 -12.27
CA ARG A 12 -17.16 -20.23 -11.32
C ARG A 12 -16.77 -20.83 -9.97
N TYR A 13 -17.08 -20.11 -8.89
CA TYR A 13 -16.93 -20.58 -7.52
C TYR A 13 -18.31 -20.63 -6.85
N PRO A 14 -18.76 -21.80 -6.37
CA PRO A 14 -20.01 -21.92 -5.62
C PRO A 14 -19.85 -21.26 -4.22
N GLY A 15 -20.94 -20.66 -3.73
CA GLY A 15 -20.96 -20.05 -2.40
C GLY A 15 -20.91 -18.52 -2.42
N ASN A 16 -20.62 -17.93 -1.26
CA ASN A 16 -20.48 -16.50 -1.09
C ASN A 16 -19.02 -16.02 -1.30
N PHE A 17 -18.82 -14.72 -1.26
CA PHE A 17 -17.50 -14.12 -1.46
C PHE A 17 -16.44 -14.62 -0.44
N THR A 18 -16.83 -14.77 0.82
CA THR A 18 -15.92 -15.28 1.87
C THR A 18 -15.49 -16.74 1.61
N HIS A 19 -16.37 -17.56 1.03
CA HIS A 19 -16.01 -18.93 0.62
C HIS A 19 -15.05 -18.90 -0.57
N TYR A 20 -15.32 -18.06 -1.57
CA TYR A 20 -14.42 -17.82 -2.69
C TYR A 20 -13.01 -17.43 -2.22
N GLU A 21 -12.89 -16.44 -1.31
CA GLU A 21 -11.59 -16.01 -0.79
C GLU A 21 -10.80 -17.17 -0.17
N LYS A 22 -11.45 -17.99 0.65
CA LYS A 22 -10.79 -19.16 1.27
C LYS A 22 -10.33 -20.19 0.26
N VAL A 23 -11.18 -20.54 -0.70
CA VAL A 23 -10.84 -21.51 -1.75
C VAL A 23 -9.70 -20.96 -2.61
N ARG A 24 -9.81 -19.69 -3.00
CA ARG A 24 -8.80 -19.02 -3.82
C ARG A 24 -7.44 -18.95 -3.11
N GLU A 25 -7.43 -18.64 -1.83
CA GLU A 25 -6.20 -18.63 -1.02
C GLU A 25 -5.50 -20.00 -1.02
N VAL A 26 -6.25 -21.09 -0.90
CA VAL A 26 -5.69 -22.46 -0.95
C VAL A 26 -5.16 -22.79 -2.34
N GLU A 27 -5.92 -22.48 -3.41
CA GLU A 27 -5.47 -22.67 -4.79
C GLU A 27 -4.18 -21.91 -5.09
N LEU A 28 -4.10 -20.65 -4.63
CA LEU A 28 -2.93 -19.79 -4.79
C LEU A 28 -1.71 -20.33 -4.05
N LYS A 29 -1.88 -20.79 -2.80
CA LYS A 29 -0.79 -21.42 -2.04
C LYS A 29 -0.25 -22.66 -2.73
N THR A 30 -1.14 -23.48 -3.28
CA THR A 30 -0.76 -24.69 -4.02
C THR A 30 0.00 -24.34 -5.30
N LEU A 31 -0.47 -23.33 -6.04
CA LEU A 31 0.17 -22.87 -7.27
C LEU A 31 1.57 -22.28 -6.98
N ILE A 32 1.72 -21.48 -5.92
CA ILE A 32 3.02 -20.92 -5.50
C ILE A 32 3.98 -22.05 -5.13
N ALA A 33 3.54 -23.03 -4.34
CA ALA A 33 4.39 -24.17 -3.96
C ALA A 33 4.86 -24.96 -5.18
N ALA A 34 3.96 -25.23 -6.15
CA ALA A 34 4.30 -25.90 -7.39
C ALA A 34 5.30 -25.10 -8.24
N TYR A 35 5.12 -23.77 -8.31
CA TYR A 35 6.05 -22.87 -8.99
C TYR A 35 7.43 -22.87 -8.35
N GLU A 36 7.52 -22.74 -7.01
CA GLU A 36 8.80 -22.75 -6.29
C GLU A 36 9.55 -24.08 -6.49
N GLN A 37 8.83 -25.20 -6.43
CA GLN A 37 9.40 -26.52 -6.72
C GLN A 37 9.93 -26.61 -8.16
N GLN A 38 9.17 -26.13 -9.14
CA GLN A 38 9.61 -26.11 -10.53
C GLN A 38 10.83 -25.20 -10.73
N GLN A 39 10.88 -24.02 -10.09
CA GLN A 39 12.04 -23.13 -10.18
C GLN A 39 13.31 -23.76 -9.59
N GLN A 40 13.18 -24.50 -8.49
CA GLN A 40 14.31 -25.25 -7.93
C GLN A 40 14.81 -26.33 -8.91
N GLU A 41 13.90 -27.06 -9.55
CA GLU A 41 14.26 -28.06 -10.55
C GLU A 41 14.97 -27.42 -11.76
N ILE A 42 14.41 -26.33 -12.31
CA ILE A 42 15.02 -25.56 -13.41
C ILE A 42 16.43 -25.12 -13.01
N HIS A 43 16.59 -24.51 -11.84
CA HIS A 43 17.88 -24.04 -11.34
C HIS A 43 18.91 -25.18 -11.22
N HIS A 44 18.50 -26.33 -10.72
CA HIS A 44 19.37 -27.53 -10.67
C HIS A 44 19.82 -28.00 -12.05
N LEU A 45 18.92 -28.01 -13.04
CA LEU A 45 19.25 -28.37 -14.41
C LEU A 45 20.21 -27.36 -15.05
N GLU A 46 19.93 -26.06 -14.91
CA GLU A 46 20.77 -24.98 -15.44
C GLU A 46 22.17 -24.98 -14.79
N ASP A 47 22.26 -25.18 -13.48
CA ASP A 47 23.52 -25.27 -12.77
C ASP A 47 24.36 -26.47 -13.23
N PHE A 48 23.72 -27.61 -13.45
CA PHE A 48 24.44 -28.79 -13.98
C PHE A 48 24.95 -28.51 -15.39
N ILE A 49 24.16 -27.95 -16.26
CA ILE A 49 24.53 -27.62 -17.64
C ILE A 49 25.70 -26.61 -17.63
N ARG A 50 25.60 -25.55 -16.82
CA ARG A 50 26.65 -24.53 -16.69
C ARG A 50 27.97 -25.11 -16.20
N ARG A 51 27.95 -26.03 -15.18
CA ARG A 51 29.20 -26.60 -14.58
C ARG A 51 29.83 -27.67 -15.45
N PHE A 52 29.05 -28.42 -16.23
CA PHE A 52 29.53 -29.61 -16.90
C PHE A 52 29.38 -29.59 -18.42
N GLY A 53 28.72 -28.61 -18.99
CA GLY A 53 28.45 -28.52 -20.44
C GLY A 53 29.72 -28.44 -21.30
N TYR A 54 30.83 -27.89 -20.73
CA TYR A 54 32.10 -27.77 -21.43
C TYR A 54 33.02 -29.01 -21.29
N LYS A 55 32.66 -30.00 -20.45
CA LYS A 55 33.48 -31.19 -20.19
C LYS A 55 33.08 -32.32 -21.15
N ALA A 56 34.00 -32.73 -22.03
CA ALA A 56 33.75 -33.79 -23.03
C ALA A 56 33.20 -35.09 -22.42
N THR A 57 33.66 -35.48 -21.22
CA THR A 57 33.19 -36.68 -20.52
C THR A 57 31.78 -36.62 -19.98
N LYS A 58 31.19 -35.41 -19.87
CA LYS A 58 29.85 -35.18 -19.36
C LYS A 58 28.92 -34.49 -20.39
N ALA A 59 29.40 -34.25 -21.61
CA ALA A 59 28.66 -33.57 -22.64
C ALA A 59 27.30 -34.24 -22.95
N ALA A 60 27.27 -35.56 -23.05
CA ALA A 60 26.04 -36.33 -23.29
C ALA A 60 25.02 -36.13 -22.16
N GLN A 61 25.45 -36.12 -20.90
CA GLN A 61 24.59 -35.89 -19.74
C GLN A 61 24.10 -34.45 -19.72
N ALA A 62 24.94 -33.47 -20.06
CA ALA A 62 24.54 -32.07 -20.14
C ALA A 62 23.48 -31.85 -21.26
N GLN A 63 23.64 -32.49 -22.41
CA GLN A 63 22.65 -32.46 -23.49
C GLN A 63 21.30 -33.08 -23.10
N GLU A 64 21.35 -34.18 -22.35
CA GLU A 64 20.11 -34.80 -21.84
C GLU A 64 19.40 -33.88 -20.85
N ARG A 65 20.16 -33.24 -19.94
CA ARG A 65 19.58 -32.23 -19.01
C ARG A 65 19.04 -31.00 -19.75
N GLN A 66 19.69 -30.56 -20.83
CA GLN A 66 19.17 -29.50 -21.69
C GLN A 66 17.83 -29.89 -22.31
N LYS A 67 17.72 -31.11 -22.85
CA LYS A 67 16.47 -31.62 -23.40
C LYS A 67 15.34 -31.73 -22.34
N GLN A 68 15.70 -32.03 -21.08
CA GLN A 68 14.75 -32.03 -19.98
C GLN A 68 14.26 -30.60 -19.69
N LEU A 69 15.17 -29.64 -19.61
CA LEU A 69 14.88 -28.23 -19.39
C LEU A 69 13.97 -27.68 -20.50
N ASP A 70 14.26 -28.00 -21.76
CA ASP A 70 13.49 -27.53 -22.92
C ASP A 70 12.05 -28.11 -22.98
N LYS A 71 11.82 -29.23 -22.28
CA LYS A 71 10.49 -29.88 -22.19
C LYS A 71 9.64 -29.36 -21.03
N ILE A 72 10.22 -28.60 -20.11
CA ILE A 72 9.46 -28.08 -18.97
C ILE A 72 8.51 -27.00 -19.44
N VAL A 73 7.21 -27.26 -19.31
CA VAL A 73 6.19 -26.24 -19.45
C VAL A 73 6.24 -25.36 -18.21
N ARG A 74 6.69 -24.14 -18.37
CA ARG A 74 6.85 -23.21 -17.24
C ARG A 74 5.49 -22.84 -16.65
N ILE A 75 5.38 -23.00 -15.34
CA ILE A 75 4.21 -22.51 -14.60
C ILE A 75 4.27 -20.98 -14.60
N GLU A 76 3.26 -20.34 -15.19
CA GLU A 76 3.11 -18.91 -15.13
C GLU A 76 2.29 -18.57 -13.88
N LEU A 77 2.94 -17.92 -12.91
CA LEU A 77 2.19 -17.33 -11.82
C LEU A 77 1.37 -16.16 -12.35
N PRO A 78 0.09 -16.05 -11.96
CA PRO A 78 -0.63 -14.80 -12.13
C PRO A 78 0.24 -13.66 -11.64
N GLU A 79 0.30 -12.58 -12.41
CA GLU A 79 1.16 -11.43 -12.03
C GLU A 79 0.79 -10.86 -10.66
N SER A 80 -0.49 -11.03 -10.25
CA SER A 80 -0.97 -10.73 -8.91
C SER A 80 -0.30 -11.54 -7.78
N LEU A 81 0.38 -12.65 -8.11
CA LEU A 81 1.08 -13.52 -7.16
C LEU A 81 2.59 -13.34 -7.13
N LYS A 82 3.16 -12.61 -8.05
CA LYS A 82 4.54 -12.18 -7.92
C LYS A 82 4.60 -11.31 -6.68
N LYS A 83 5.03 -11.89 -5.56
CA LYS A 83 5.24 -11.16 -4.31
C LYS A 83 6.27 -10.06 -4.59
N ILE A 84 5.78 -8.88 -4.90
CA ILE A 84 6.63 -7.71 -4.97
C ILE A 84 6.89 -7.32 -3.51
N HIS A 85 7.97 -7.85 -2.95
CA HIS A 85 8.50 -7.39 -1.66
C HIS A 85 9.13 -6.03 -1.88
N PHE A 86 8.30 -5.04 -1.79
CA PHE A 86 8.70 -3.66 -1.87
C PHE A 86 9.02 -3.14 -0.47
N LYS A 87 10.29 -2.79 -0.25
CA LYS A 87 10.72 -2.08 0.96
C LYS A 87 10.83 -0.60 0.63
N PHE A 88 10.05 0.19 1.32
CA PHE A 88 10.16 1.65 1.24
C PHE A 88 11.50 2.15 1.79
N PRO A 89 11.91 3.36 1.42
CA PRO A 89 13.04 4.02 2.05
C PRO A 89 12.84 4.01 3.58
N PRO A 90 13.89 3.82 4.37
CA PRO A 90 13.76 3.93 5.81
C PRO A 90 13.23 5.33 6.16
N ALA A 91 12.24 5.39 7.05
CA ALA A 91 11.72 6.66 7.52
C ALA A 91 12.85 7.47 8.19
N PRO A 92 12.96 8.78 7.91
CA PRO A 92 13.91 9.65 8.60
C PRO A 92 13.70 9.59 10.13
N HIS A 93 14.78 9.70 10.88
CA HIS A 93 14.71 9.65 12.33
C HIS A 93 13.88 10.82 12.87
N CYS A 94 12.93 10.55 13.75
CA CYS A 94 12.18 11.54 14.52
C CYS A 94 12.22 11.19 16.01
N GLY A 95 11.85 12.16 16.85
CA GLY A 95 11.73 11.96 18.30
C GLY A 95 10.61 10.98 18.66
N LYS A 96 10.51 10.63 19.96
CA LYS A 96 9.42 9.79 20.49
C LYS A 96 8.05 10.44 20.27
N LEU A 97 7.95 11.75 20.54
CA LEU A 97 6.75 12.54 20.25
C LEU A 97 6.74 12.91 18.76
N VAL A 98 5.67 12.54 18.05
CA VAL A 98 5.46 12.90 16.64
C VAL A 98 4.56 14.12 16.53
N LEU A 99 3.39 14.09 17.15
CA LEU A 99 2.46 15.23 17.17
C LEU A 99 1.78 15.34 18.53
N ARG A 100 1.54 16.58 18.98
CA ARG A 100 0.63 16.88 20.07
C ARG A 100 -0.36 17.95 19.62
N LEU A 101 -1.62 17.68 19.81
CA LEU A 101 -2.74 18.57 19.55
C LEU A 101 -3.27 19.05 20.89
N ASN A 102 -3.46 20.36 21.06
CA ASN A 102 -4.00 20.97 22.25
C ASN A 102 -5.23 21.79 21.86
N GLY A 103 -6.41 21.36 22.29
CA GLY A 103 -7.66 22.10 22.16
C GLY A 103 -8.10 22.39 20.73
N ILE A 104 -7.82 21.50 19.78
CA ILE A 104 -8.15 21.75 18.37
C ILE A 104 -9.65 21.85 18.19
N THR A 105 -10.07 23.03 17.70
CA THR A 105 -11.49 23.34 17.42
C THR A 105 -11.62 23.88 16.01
N LYS A 106 -12.54 23.33 15.23
CA LYS A 106 -12.80 23.71 13.83
C LYS A 106 -14.29 23.91 13.59
N SER A 107 -14.65 25.04 13.05
CA SER A 107 -15.97 25.36 12.51
C SER A 107 -15.81 25.95 11.11
N TYR A 108 -16.78 25.68 10.21
CA TYR A 108 -16.82 26.27 8.88
C TYR A 108 -17.79 27.46 8.80
N ASP A 109 -18.82 27.45 9.62
CA ASP A 109 -19.91 28.46 9.64
C ASP A 109 -19.84 29.37 10.88
N GLY A 110 -18.91 29.10 11.80
CA GLY A 110 -18.80 29.80 13.08
C GLY A 110 -19.88 29.45 14.11
N ILE A 111 -20.83 28.57 13.74
CA ILE A 111 -21.98 28.20 14.58
C ILE A 111 -21.79 26.77 15.13
N LYS A 112 -21.43 25.84 14.24
CA LYS A 112 -21.30 24.44 14.59
C LYS A 112 -19.84 23.99 14.51
N ASN A 113 -19.33 23.46 15.61
CA ASN A 113 -18.02 22.86 15.60
C ASN A 113 -18.05 21.47 14.99
N VAL A 114 -17.25 21.26 13.94
CA VAL A 114 -17.00 19.94 13.32
C VAL A 114 -16.02 19.15 14.21
N ILE A 115 -14.99 19.83 14.71
CA ILE A 115 -14.08 19.32 15.72
C ILE A 115 -14.16 20.28 16.91
N ASN A 116 -14.23 19.75 18.12
CA ASN A 116 -14.39 20.57 19.32
C ASN A 116 -13.46 20.13 20.43
N ASN A 117 -12.50 21.01 20.77
CA ASN A 117 -11.53 20.86 21.85
C ASN A 117 -10.79 19.49 21.83
N LEU A 118 -10.30 19.09 20.66
CA LEU A 118 -9.59 17.82 20.50
C LEU A 118 -8.16 17.92 21.05
N ASP A 119 -7.88 17.10 22.04
CA ASP A 119 -6.53 16.84 22.54
C ASP A 119 -6.09 15.45 22.07
N LEU A 120 -4.90 15.32 21.49
CA LEU A 120 -4.36 14.06 20.99
C LEU A 120 -2.82 14.09 21.07
N THR A 121 -2.25 12.98 21.50
CA THR A 121 -0.80 12.78 21.45
C THR A 121 -0.48 11.56 20.61
N LEU A 122 0.45 11.70 19.68
CA LEU A 122 0.93 10.63 18.82
C LEU A 122 2.41 10.38 19.05
N GLU A 123 2.74 9.12 19.28
CA GLU A 123 4.11 8.64 19.45
C GLU A 123 4.63 7.97 18.17
N ASN A 124 5.94 7.90 18.05
CA ASN A 124 6.59 7.27 16.92
C ASN A 124 6.23 5.78 16.82
N GLY A 125 5.92 5.34 15.62
CA GLY A 125 5.53 3.96 15.34
C GLY A 125 4.04 3.65 15.53
N GLU A 126 3.23 4.58 16.04
CA GLU A 126 1.77 4.37 16.15
C GLU A 126 1.09 4.33 14.78
N ARG A 127 0.04 3.53 14.68
CA ARG A 127 -0.86 3.40 13.53
C ARG A 127 -2.26 3.83 13.96
N LEU A 128 -2.54 5.14 13.87
CA LEU A 128 -3.81 5.71 14.29
C LEU A 128 -4.83 5.63 13.16
N VAL A 129 -5.91 4.90 13.38
CA VAL A 129 -7.08 4.98 12.50
C VAL A 129 -8.09 5.98 13.06
N VAL A 130 -8.61 6.84 12.18
CA VAL A 130 -9.69 7.78 12.51
C VAL A 130 -11.00 7.21 11.97
N VAL A 131 -11.91 6.87 12.86
CA VAL A 131 -13.22 6.29 12.54
C VAL A 131 -14.36 7.26 12.87
N GLY A 132 -15.51 7.08 12.26
CA GLY A 132 -16.68 7.89 12.49
C GLY A 132 -17.61 7.95 11.26
N ARG A 133 -18.84 8.40 11.44
CA ARG A 133 -19.81 8.54 10.37
C ARG A 133 -19.35 9.54 9.30
N ASN A 134 -19.94 9.47 8.10
CA ASN A 134 -19.70 10.49 7.09
C ASN A 134 -20.11 11.86 7.62
N GLY A 135 -19.28 12.88 7.36
CA GLY A 135 -19.47 14.23 7.91
C GLY A 135 -19.04 14.43 9.38
N ALA A 136 -18.44 13.42 10.04
CA ALA A 136 -17.94 13.56 11.42
C ALA A 136 -16.67 14.40 11.55
N GLY A 137 -16.06 14.85 10.43
CA GLY A 137 -14.87 15.68 10.44
C GLY A 137 -13.56 14.93 10.23
N LYS A 138 -13.60 13.67 9.78
CA LYS A 138 -12.39 12.86 9.56
C LYS A 138 -11.40 13.53 8.59
N SER A 139 -11.82 13.82 7.36
CA SER A 139 -10.96 14.49 6.37
C SER A 139 -10.58 15.92 6.80
N THR A 140 -11.45 16.62 7.55
CA THR A 140 -11.13 17.92 8.15
C THR A 140 -9.95 17.78 9.11
N LEU A 141 -9.97 16.77 9.99
CA LEU A 141 -8.85 16.50 10.91
C LEU A 141 -7.58 16.18 10.12
N LEU A 142 -7.64 15.32 9.11
CA LEU A 142 -6.46 14.98 8.31
C LEU A 142 -5.85 16.20 7.60
N ARG A 143 -6.69 17.10 7.04
CA ARG A 143 -6.22 18.37 6.45
C ARG A 143 -5.56 19.31 7.45
N ILE A 144 -6.07 19.36 8.69
CA ILE A 144 -5.45 20.13 9.76
C ILE A 144 -4.09 19.52 10.12
N LEU A 145 -4.02 18.20 10.29
CA LEU A 145 -2.79 17.47 10.64
C LEU A 145 -1.72 17.55 9.56
N SER A 146 -2.12 17.58 8.29
CA SER A 146 -1.20 17.75 7.15
C SER A 146 -0.71 19.19 6.96
N GLY A 147 -1.34 20.15 7.64
CA GLY A 147 -1.04 21.59 7.51
C GLY A 147 -1.70 22.26 6.29
N GLU A 148 -2.58 21.55 5.56
CA GLU A 148 -3.36 22.14 4.46
C GLU A 148 -4.43 23.11 4.97
N ASP A 149 -5.13 22.75 6.05
CA ASP A 149 -6.07 23.65 6.70
C ASP A 149 -5.45 24.27 7.95
N LYS A 150 -5.17 25.57 7.89
CA LYS A 150 -4.60 26.36 8.98
C LYS A 150 -5.64 27.19 9.73
N ASN A 151 -6.88 27.13 9.31
CA ASN A 151 -7.96 27.90 9.92
C ASN A 151 -8.68 27.08 10.99
N PHE A 152 -8.09 27.00 12.18
CA PHE A 152 -8.62 26.32 13.36
C PHE A 152 -8.18 27.08 14.64
N VAL A 153 -8.82 26.78 15.76
CA VAL A 153 -8.43 27.25 17.09
C VAL A 153 -7.71 26.11 17.79
N GLY A 154 -6.74 26.44 18.64
CA GLY A 154 -5.87 25.46 19.32
C GLY A 154 -4.45 25.47 18.77
N GLU A 155 -3.66 24.50 19.16
CA GLU A 155 -2.25 24.43 18.82
C GLU A 155 -1.86 23.01 18.37
N ILE A 156 -1.01 22.93 17.33
CA ILE A 156 -0.37 21.69 16.90
C ILE A 156 1.12 21.83 17.15
N ILE A 157 1.66 20.94 17.96
CA ILE A 157 3.09 20.91 18.32
C ILE A 157 3.70 19.69 17.62
N PRO A 158 4.43 19.89 16.51
CA PRO A 158 5.18 18.80 15.89
C PRO A 158 6.39 18.43 16.73
N GLY A 159 6.70 17.16 16.78
CA GLY A 159 7.93 16.64 17.38
C GLY A 159 9.18 17.00 16.57
N SER A 160 10.34 16.78 17.16
CA SER A 160 11.63 17.07 16.51
C SER A 160 11.83 16.15 15.29
N GLY A 161 12.18 16.76 14.15
CA GLY A 161 12.50 16.04 12.90
C GLY A 161 11.28 15.45 12.18
N VAL A 162 10.06 15.84 12.53
CA VAL A 162 8.84 15.34 11.88
C VAL A 162 8.74 15.89 10.46
N GLN A 163 8.58 14.96 9.51
CA GLN A 163 8.33 15.24 8.08
C GLN A 163 7.02 14.56 7.70
N ILE A 164 6.02 15.38 7.37
CA ILE A 164 4.65 14.93 7.10
C ILE A 164 4.49 14.71 5.60
N GLY A 165 3.96 13.53 5.25
CA GLY A 165 3.46 13.25 3.92
C GLY A 165 1.94 13.07 3.96
N TYR A 166 1.22 13.74 3.07
CA TYR A 166 -0.23 13.69 3.01
C TYR A 166 -0.74 13.14 1.69
N PHE A 167 -1.65 12.18 1.77
CA PHE A 167 -2.38 11.66 0.64
C PHE A 167 -3.87 11.96 0.78
N SER A 168 -4.43 12.60 -0.24
CA SER A 168 -5.87 12.74 -0.45
C SER A 168 -6.19 12.55 -1.94
N GLN A 169 -7.45 12.24 -2.25
CA GLN A 169 -7.89 12.12 -3.64
C GLN A 169 -7.80 13.47 -4.37
N ASP A 170 -8.12 14.57 -3.70
CA ASP A 170 -8.04 15.92 -4.26
C ASP A 170 -6.60 16.24 -4.70
N ASN A 171 -5.60 15.88 -3.88
CA ASN A 171 -4.19 16.10 -4.20
C ASN A 171 -3.72 15.24 -5.37
N ALA A 172 -4.24 14.03 -5.50
CA ALA A 172 -3.93 13.16 -6.64
C ALA A 172 -4.38 13.76 -7.98
N GLU A 173 -5.51 14.46 -8.02
CA GLU A 173 -6.02 15.10 -9.23
C GLU A 173 -5.13 16.24 -9.75
N THR A 174 -4.26 16.79 -8.90
CA THR A 174 -3.31 17.84 -9.30
C THR A 174 -2.16 17.30 -10.17
N ILE A 175 -1.96 15.97 -10.21
CA ILE A 175 -0.91 15.37 -11.05
C ILE A 175 -1.26 15.54 -12.52
N LYS A 176 -0.44 16.32 -13.23
CA LYS A 176 -0.58 16.63 -14.67
C LYS A 176 0.80 16.79 -15.31
N GLY A 177 0.85 16.60 -16.60
CA GLY A 177 2.04 16.85 -17.40
C GLY A 177 2.21 15.85 -18.54
N SER A 178 3.09 16.20 -19.47
CA SER A 178 3.43 15.40 -20.64
C SER A 178 4.53 14.35 -20.38
N THR A 179 5.05 14.29 -19.15
CA THR A 179 6.06 13.32 -18.73
C THR A 179 5.43 11.94 -18.59
N SER A 180 6.16 10.87 -18.92
CA SER A 180 5.69 9.51 -18.71
C SER A 180 5.61 9.18 -17.21
N ILE A 181 4.74 8.22 -16.85
CA ILE A 181 4.65 7.71 -15.48
C ILE A 181 6.01 7.26 -14.97
N LEU A 182 6.74 6.49 -15.80
CA LEU A 182 8.05 5.95 -15.45
C LEU A 182 9.02 7.07 -15.10
N ASP A 183 9.23 8.02 -16.03
CA ASP A 183 10.15 9.13 -15.83
C ASP A 183 9.77 10.00 -14.63
N TYR A 184 8.47 10.20 -14.43
CA TYR A 184 7.96 10.96 -13.30
C TYR A 184 8.31 10.29 -11.96
N ILE A 185 8.07 9.00 -11.82
CA ILE A 185 8.37 8.27 -10.57
C ILE A 185 9.88 8.12 -10.39
N GLU A 186 10.64 7.83 -11.45
CA GLU A 186 12.12 7.77 -11.38
C GLU A 186 12.72 9.11 -10.92
N SER A 187 12.16 10.24 -11.35
CA SER A 187 12.60 11.57 -10.90
C SER A 187 12.36 11.86 -9.43
N LYS A 188 11.44 11.12 -8.79
CA LYS A 188 11.07 11.29 -7.38
C LYS A 188 11.66 10.19 -6.48
N ALA A 189 12.04 9.06 -7.09
CA ALA A 189 12.56 7.92 -6.34
C ALA A 189 14.01 8.19 -5.87
N PRO A 190 14.38 7.73 -4.66
CA PRO A 190 15.77 7.64 -4.26
C PRO A 190 16.57 6.81 -5.26
N THR A 191 17.82 7.18 -5.52
CA THR A 191 18.69 6.54 -6.53
C THR A 191 18.76 5.02 -6.38
N GLU A 192 18.75 4.53 -5.15
CA GLU A 192 18.80 3.10 -4.81
C GLU A 192 17.54 2.32 -5.25
N LEU A 193 16.42 3.02 -5.42
CA LEU A 193 15.13 2.43 -5.79
C LEU A 193 14.81 2.56 -7.27
N ILE A 194 15.53 3.38 -8.04
CA ILE A 194 15.32 3.55 -9.48
C ILE A 194 15.26 2.20 -10.22
N PRO A 195 16.16 1.22 -9.98
CA PRO A 195 16.09 -0.08 -10.66
C PRO A 195 14.81 -0.89 -10.36
N LYS A 196 14.10 -0.56 -9.27
CA LYS A 196 12.89 -1.24 -8.82
C LYS A 196 11.60 -0.49 -9.16
N VAL A 197 11.69 0.71 -9.76
CA VAL A 197 10.51 1.55 -10.06
C VAL A 197 9.51 0.82 -10.94
N ARG A 198 9.95 0.04 -11.93
CA ARG A 198 9.04 -0.74 -12.78
C ARG A 198 8.26 -1.81 -12.00
N ASP A 199 8.91 -2.50 -11.07
CA ASP A 199 8.27 -3.50 -10.23
C ASP A 199 7.24 -2.83 -9.29
N MET A 200 7.60 -1.65 -8.76
CA MET A 200 6.70 -0.85 -7.93
C MET A 200 5.47 -0.39 -8.71
N LEU A 201 5.67 0.14 -9.90
CA LEU A 201 4.57 0.51 -10.81
C LEU A 201 3.70 -0.69 -11.12
N GLY A 202 4.29 -1.87 -11.38
CA GLY A 202 3.56 -3.12 -11.57
C GLY A 202 2.70 -3.51 -10.38
N ALA A 203 3.19 -3.29 -9.13
CA ALA A 203 2.42 -3.51 -7.89
C ALA A 203 1.19 -2.61 -7.78
N PHE A 204 1.27 -1.41 -8.36
CA PHE A 204 0.17 -0.44 -8.44
C PHE A 204 -0.57 -0.51 -9.79
N LEU A 205 -0.52 -1.67 -10.48
CA LEU A 205 -1.28 -2.00 -11.70
C LEU A 205 -0.86 -1.21 -12.96
N PHE A 206 0.33 -0.63 -13.00
CA PHE A 206 0.89 -0.08 -14.23
C PHE A 206 1.81 -1.10 -14.87
N ARG A 207 1.36 -1.75 -15.94
CA ARG A 207 2.01 -2.92 -16.55
C ARG A 207 2.35 -2.68 -18.01
N GLY A 208 3.38 -3.36 -18.50
CA GLY A 208 3.78 -3.28 -19.90
C GLY A 208 3.96 -1.85 -20.36
N ASP A 209 3.20 -1.45 -21.37
CA ASP A 209 3.27 -0.11 -21.97
C ASP A 209 2.57 1.00 -21.16
N ASP A 210 1.79 0.63 -20.12
CA ASP A 210 1.12 1.61 -19.26
C ASP A 210 2.11 2.57 -18.60
N VAL A 211 3.32 2.11 -18.29
CA VAL A 211 4.36 2.94 -17.66
C VAL A 211 4.82 4.10 -18.53
N PHE A 212 4.58 4.03 -19.83
CA PHE A 212 4.92 5.08 -20.80
C PHE A 212 3.77 6.07 -21.07
N LYS A 213 2.57 5.83 -20.48
CA LYS A 213 1.49 6.82 -20.54
C LYS A 213 1.92 8.12 -19.91
N THR A 214 1.49 9.24 -20.49
CA THR A 214 1.72 10.57 -19.91
C THR A 214 0.73 10.85 -18.78
N LEU A 215 1.12 11.67 -17.82
CA LEU A 215 0.29 11.99 -16.65
C LEU A 215 -1.06 12.63 -17.01
N ASP A 216 -1.13 13.32 -18.14
CA ASP A 216 -2.36 14.01 -18.59
C ASP A 216 -3.46 13.04 -19.03
N VAL A 217 -3.11 11.85 -19.54
CA VAL A 217 -4.10 10.87 -20.02
C VAL A 217 -4.60 9.92 -18.94
N LEU A 218 -4.09 10.04 -17.71
CA LEU A 218 -4.45 9.16 -16.60
C LEU A 218 -5.87 9.47 -16.08
N SER A 219 -6.61 8.39 -15.81
CA SER A 219 -7.85 8.46 -15.04
C SER A 219 -7.61 8.91 -13.59
N GLY A 220 -8.63 9.38 -12.89
CA GLY A 220 -8.53 9.78 -11.49
C GLY A 220 -7.98 8.67 -10.59
N GLY A 221 -8.42 7.42 -10.81
CA GLY A 221 -7.90 6.27 -10.06
C GLY A 221 -6.42 5.97 -10.35
N GLU A 222 -5.96 6.11 -11.61
CA GLU A 222 -4.54 5.97 -11.95
C GLU A 222 -3.71 7.08 -11.31
N LYS A 223 -4.18 8.31 -11.33
CA LYS A 223 -3.52 9.45 -10.65
C LYS A 223 -3.41 9.21 -9.15
N SER A 224 -4.46 8.70 -8.50
CA SER A 224 -4.43 8.36 -7.08
C SER A 224 -3.37 7.31 -6.75
N ARG A 225 -3.23 6.27 -7.59
CA ARG A 225 -2.18 5.25 -7.40
C ARG A 225 -0.77 5.83 -7.57
N ILE A 226 -0.56 6.70 -8.54
CA ILE A 226 0.72 7.38 -8.75
C ILE A 226 1.05 8.34 -7.59
N ALA A 227 0.08 9.12 -7.11
CA ALA A 227 0.25 10.00 -5.96
C ALA A 227 0.65 9.22 -4.70
N LEU A 228 -0.03 8.10 -4.47
CA LEU A 228 0.27 7.23 -3.34
C LEU A 228 1.68 6.64 -3.45
N LEU A 229 2.06 6.11 -4.63
CA LEU A 229 3.40 5.57 -4.85
C LEU A 229 4.49 6.66 -4.66
N GLN A 230 4.28 7.86 -5.21
CA GLN A 230 5.19 8.98 -5.01
C GLN A 230 5.36 9.33 -3.53
N LEU A 231 4.25 9.36 -2.77
CA LEU A 231 4.30 9.65 -1.34
C LEU A 231 5.12 8.61 -0.58
N LEU A 232 4.92 7.34 -0.91
CA LEU A 232 5.63 6.24 -0.26
C LEU A 232 7.13 6.21 -0.58
N LEU A 233 7.55 6.82 -1.68
CA LEU A 233 8.97 7.02 -2.04
C LEU A 233 9.60 8.25 -1.40
N SER A 234 8.79 9.14 -0.81
CA SER A 234 9.26 10.37 -0.20
C SER A 234 9.89 10.12 1.18
N PRO A 235 10.93 10.88 1.57
CA PRO A 235 11.59 10.73 2.87
C PRO A 235 10.74 11.36 3.98
N VAL A 236 9.63 10.73 4.34
CA VAL A 236 8.71 11.17 5.39
C VAL A 236 8.70 10.20 6.56
N ASN A 237 8.33 10.66 7.74
CA ASN A 237 8.21 9.82 8.95
C ASN A 237 6.83 9.89 9.61
N LEU A 238 5.96 10.76 9.11
CA LEU A 238 4.55 10.78 9.43
C LEU A 238 3.73 10.73 8.13
N LEU A 239 2.99 9.66 7.92
CA LEU A 239 2.05 9.52 6.83
C LEU A 239 0.64 9.84 7.30
N VAL A 240 -0.04 10.74 6.59
CA VAL A 240 -1.46 11.07 6.79
C VAL A 240 -2.20 10.66 5.53
N LEU A 241 -3.10 9.66 5.64
CA LEU A 241 -3.72 9.01 4.49
C LEU A 241 -5.24 9.11 4.55
N ASP A 242 -5.85 9.78 3.59
CA ASP A 242 -7.31 9.89 3.47
C ASP A 242 -7.82 8.92 2.39
N GLU A 243 -8.47 7.85 2.83
CA GLU A 243 -9.02 6.76 1.99
C GLU A 243 -8.00 6.17 0.98
N PRO A 244 -6.81 5.73 1.41
CA PRO A 244 -5.75 5.29 0.50
C PRO A 244 -6.10 3.98 -0.23
N THR A 245 -7.10 3.25 0.25
CA THR A 245 -7.56 1.99 -0.34
C THR A 245 -8.56 2.15 -1.47
N ASN A 246 -9.10 3.36 -1.67
CA ASN A 246 -9.99 3.63 -2.78
C ASN A 246 -9.26 3.45 -4.12
N HIS A 247 -9.93 2.88 -5.10
CA HIS A 247 -9.40 2.60 -6.44
C HIS A 247 -8.24 1.59 -6.49
N LEU A 248 -7.95 0.89 -5.37
CA LEU A 248 -7.03 -0.23 -5.34
C LEU A 248 -7.80 -1.55 -5.45
N ASP A 249 -7.27 -2.48 -6.24
CA ASP A 249 -7.71 -3.86 -6.20
C ASP A 249 -7.17 -4.57 -4.94
N MET A 250 -7.62 -5.78 -4.71
CA MET A 250 -7.24 -6.56 -3.52
C MET A 250 -5.73 -6.74 -3.40
N HIS A 251 -5.05 -7.01 -4.51
CA HIS A 251 -3.60 -7.20 -4.53
C HIS A 251 -2.85 -5.91 -4.17
N SER A 252 -3.21 -4.78 -4.78
CA SER A 252 -2.60 -3.49 -4.48
C SER A 252 -2.86 -3.04 -3.05
N LYS A 253 -4.03 -3.38 -2.47
CA LYS A 253 -4.32 -3.16 -1.05
C LYS A 253 -3.39 -3.96 -0.14
N ASP A 254 -3.14 -5.23 -0.46
CA ASP A 254 -2.22 -6.09 0.30
C ASP A 254 -0.78 -5.56 0.22
N VAL A 255 -0.35 -5.14 -0.96
CA VAL A 255 0.97 -4.50 -1.14
C VAL A 255 1.08 -3.25 -0.29
N LEU A 256 0.08 -2.36 -0.34
CA LEU A 256 0.04 -1.14 0.47
C LEU A 256 0.05 -1.46 1.97
N MET A 257 -0.78 -2.40 2.41
CA MET A 257 -0.86 -2.80 3.83
C MET A 257 0.48 -3.31 4.34
N ASN A 258 1.13 -4.21 3.59
CA ASN A 258 2.43 -4.76 3.98
C ASN A 258 3.50 -3.66 4.03
N ALA A 259 3.49 -2.78 3.07
CA ALA A 259 4.37 -1.64 3.02
C ALA A 259 4.21 -0.70 4.22
N LEU A 260 2.95 -0.39 4.60
CA LEU A 260 2.67 0.45 5.76
C LEU A 260 2.96 -0.25 7.10
N LYS A 261 2.88 -1.58 7.16
CA LYS A 261 3.34 -2.36 8.33
C LYS A 261 4.85 -2.25 8.52
N ASP A 262 5.60 -2.36 7.43
CA ASP A 262 7.06 -2.27 7.43
C ASP A 262 7.59 -0.83 7.51
N PHE A 263 6.71 0.17 7.36
CA PHE A 263 7.09 1.57 7.45
C PHE A 263 7.58 1.93 8.85
N GLY A 264 8.81 2.40 8.96
CA GLY A 264 9.46 2.70 10.24
C GLY A 264 8.97 3.97 10.94
N GLY A 265 8.03 4.74 10.35
CA GLY A 265 7.45 5.96 10.92
C GLY A 265 6.06 5.74 11.49
N THR A 266 5.30 6.80 11.64
CA THR A 266 3.94 6.86 12.17
C THR A 266 2.93 7.01 11.04
N VAL A 267 1.75 6.40 11.18
CA VAL A 267 0.69 6.49 10.17
C VAL A 267 -0.61 6.94 10.84
N ILE A 268 -1.25 7.95 10.26
CA ILE A 268 -2.63 8.34 10.57
C ILE A 268 -3.46 8.08 9.32
N PHE A 269 -4.56 7.36 9.43
CA PHE A 269 -5.34 7.05 8.26
C PHE A 269 -6.85 6.99 8.51
N VAL A 270 -7.61 7.27 7.46
CA VAL A 270 -9.04 7.00 7.33
C VAL A 270 -9.20 5.92 6.28
N SER A 271 -10.00 4.92 6.54
CA SER A 271 -10.40 3.92 5.54
C SER A 271 -11.78 3.36 5.87
N HIS A 272 -12.51 2.93 4.82
CA HIS A 272 -13.73 2.15 4.93
C HIS A 272 -13.49 0.64 4.77
N ASP A 273 -12.27 0.24 4.48
CA ASP A 273 -11.88 -1.16 4.32
C ASP A 273 -11.56 -1.78 5.70
N ARG A 274 -12.45 -2.67 6.18
CA ARG A 274 -12.29 -3.32 7.50
C ARG A 274 -11.02 -4.14 7.59
N GLY A 275 -10.68 -4.91 6.56
CA GLY A 275 -9.46 -5.74 6.55
C GLY A 275 -8.21 -4.89 6.67
N PHE A 276 -8.20 -3.73 5.99
CA PHE A 276 -7.10 -2.77 6.07
C PHE A 276 -6.99 -2.12 7.46
N ILE A 277 -8.13 -1.73 8.05
CA ILE A 277 -8.16 -1.15 9.40
C ILE A 277 -7.67 -2.17 10.44
N GLU A 278 -8.25 -3.38 10.46
CA GLU A 278 -7.87 -4.45 11.40
C GLU A 278 -6.43 -4.91 11.24
N GLY A 279 -5.93 -4.90 10.00
CA GLY A 279 -4.57 -5.33 9.69
C GLY A 279 -3.48 -4.32 10.03
N LEU A 280 -3.81 -3.03 10.17
CA LEU A 280 -2.82 -1.96 10.31
C LEU A 280 -2.93 -1.19 11.64
N SER A 281 -4.14 -0.96 12.18
CA SER A 281 -4.34 -0.07 13.32
C SER A 281 -3.75 -0.60 14.63
N THR A 282 -3.12 0.29 15.40
CA THR A 282 -2.68 0.05 16.78
C THR A 282 -3.37 0.96 17.78
N LYS A 283 -4.06 2.00 17.29
CA LYS A 283 -4.78 2.99 18.07
C LYS A 283 -5.98 3.50 17.28
N VAL A 284 -7.09 3.78 17.94
CA VAL A 284 -8.32 4.24 17.30
C VAL A 284 -8.75 5.59 17.87
N LEU A 285 -9.06 6.53 17.00
CA LEU A 285 -9.73 7.79 17.33
C LEU A 285 -11.13 7.78 16.72
N GLU A 286 -12.14 7.69 17.54
CA GLU A 286 -13.53 7.83 17.11
C GLU A 286 -13.93 9.30 17.10
N LEU A 287 -14.42 9.76 15.95
CA LEU A 287 -15.00 11.09 15.78
C LEU A 287 -16.50 11.00 15.63
N THR A 288 -17.21 11.78 16.46
CA THR A 288 -18.62 12.09 16.32
C THR A 288 -18.77 13.61 16.28
N PRO A 289 -19.84 14.18 15.70
CA PRO A 289 -19.97 15.64 15.60
C PRO A 289 -19.77 16.33 16.95
N GLY A 290 -18.68 17.11 17.06
CA GLY A 290 -18.32 17.86 18.27
C GLY A 290 -17.79 17.03 19.45
N LYS A 291 -17.54 15.72 19.29
CA LYS A 291 -16.98 14.86 20.33
C LYS A 291 -15.96 13.88 19.75
N PHE A 292 -15.04 13.46 20.57
CA PHE A 292 -14.05 12.43 20.22
C PHE A 292 -13.84 11.45 21.37
N ARG A 293 -13.41 10.25 21.06
CA ARG A 293 -12.99 9.24 22.02
C ARG A 293 -11.73 8.54 21.50
N GLU A 294 -10.74 8.42 22.34
CA GLU A 294 -9.50 7.71 22.03
C GLU A 294 -9.52 6.31 22.65
N PHE A 295 -9.10 5.31 21.89
CA PHE A 295 -9.00 3.93 22.32
C PHE A 295 -7.54 3.48 22.14
N PRO A 296 -6.82 3.18 23.26
CA PRO A 296 -5.41 2.79 23.22
C PRO A 296 -5.28 1.30 22.87
N GLY A 297 -5.75 0.91 21.69
CA GLY A 297 -5.72 -0.47 21.22
C GLY A 297 -6.06 -0.55 19.73
N ASP A 298 -6.01 -1.75 19.18
CA ASP A 298 -6.36 -1.99 17.80
C ASP A 298 -7.89 -1.87 17.54
N TYR A 299 -8.27 -2.06 16.29
CA TYR A 299 -9.69 -1.94 15.91
C TYR A 299 -10.57 -3.03 16.55
N LYS A 300 -10.03 -4.20 16.87
CA LYS A 300 -10.77 -5.25 17.56
C LYS A 300 -11.10 -4.84 18.99
N TYR A 301 -10.11 -4.29 19.70
CA TYR A 301 -10.33 -3.72 21.03
C TYR A 301 -11.39 -2.61 20.99
N TYR A 302 -11.36 -1.73 20.00
CA TYR A 302 -12.40 -0.72 19.82
C TYR A 302 -13.79 -1.33 19.66
N GLN A 303 -13.93 -2.39 18.84
CA GLN A 303 -15.21 -3.09 18.65
C GLN A 303 -15.74 -3.75 19.92
N GLU A 304 -14.87 -4.24 20.79
CA GLU A 304 -15.24 -4.82 22.08
C GLU A 304 -15.71 -3.78 23.10
N CYS A 305 -15.29 -2.50 22.93
CA CYS A 305 -15.65 -1.38 23.81
C CYS A 305 -16.97 -0.68 23.43
N LEU A 306 -17.57 -1.01 22.29
CA LEU A 306 -18.84 -0.44 21.79
C LEU A 306 -20.03 -1.19 22.33
#